data_ecb4af27ef99659c06978b5cdc92798f
#
_entry.id   ecb4af27ef99659c06978b5cdc92798f
#
_cell.length_a   1.000
_cell.length_b   1.000
_cell.length_c   1.000
_cell.angle_alpha   90.00
_cell.angle_beta   90.00
_cell.angle_gamma   90.00
#
_symmetry.space_group_name_H-M   'P 1'
#
loop_
_entity.id
_entity.type
_entity.pdbx_description
1 polymer ?
#
loop_
_entity_poly.entity_id
_entity_poly.type
_entity_poly.pdbx_seq_one_letter_code
_entity_poly.pdbx_strand_id
1 'polypeptide(L)'
;MTKPIFLNAVLQEKIWGGIKLHTLFNFTLPSDKTGEAWIISAHPNGISTIKSPAEFAGLGLDELYKTHPKLFNEQQLASFPLLIKLLDASDDLSIQVHPDDEYALEHEGEYGKNECWYVVQAEPGAKIVYGHTAMTPEEFAEKIDNEAWSDLFTEVPVKAGDFFDVPSGTIHAIGGGIVILETQQNSDTTYRVYDYNRTDDAGNPRPLHIQQTKDVTTIPHSVPTTNQQVVTTDTGTRTTFVENKFFTVWKYDINGDYSDALSSTYHLVTVLDGKGTLTVDGTQYPIQKADSFILPSGTPTLQINGSVQLIVSQSNQ
;
A
#
# COMPACT_ATOMS: atom_id res chain seq x y z
N MET A 1 -20.69 -14.75 16.05
CA MET A 1 -21.00 -13.96 14.85
C MET A 1 -19.78 -13.14 14.51
N THR A 2 -19.29 -13.31 13.33
CA THR A 2 -18.16 -12.53 12.80
C THR A 2 -18.63 -11.12 12.47
N LYS A 3 -17.87 -10.10 12.86
CA LYS A 3 -18.20 -8.70 12.58
C LYS A 3 -17.04 -8.06 11.81
N PRO A 4 -17.28 -7.20 10.82
CA PRO A 4 -16.22 -6.44 10.19
C PRO A 4 -15.59 -5.47 11.20
N ILE A 5 -14.28 -5.30 11.13
CA ILE A 5 -13.49 -4.46 12.03
C ILE A 5 -13.11 -3.20 11.26
N PHE A 6 -13.82 -2.11 11.49
CA PHE A 6 -13.53 -0.80 10.86
C PHE A 6 -12.40 -0.09 11.61
N LEU A 7 -11.55 0.61 10.86
CA LEU A 7 -10.37 1.27 11.39
C LEU A 7 -10.42 2.79 11.21
N ASN A 8 -9.69 3.49 12.07
CA ASN A 8 -9.33 4.89 11.90
C ASN A 8 -7.91 4.94 11.32
N ALA A 9 -7.73 5.72 10.26
CA ALA A 9 -6.43 5.93 9.66
C ALA A 9 -5.52 6.79 10.55
N VAL A 10 -4.21 6.61 10.41
CA VAL A 10 -3.18 7.51 10.93
C VAL A 10 -2.65 8.36 9.80
N LEU A 11 -2.68 9.68 9.96
CA LEU A 11 -2.21 10.63 8.95
C LEU A 11 -0.79 11.05 9.23
N GLN A 12 0.04 11.06 8.18
CA GLN A 12 1.47 11.38 8.25
C GLN A 12 1.78 12.59 7.38
N GLU A 13 2.43 13.59 7.98
CA GLU A 13 2.96 14.73 7.25
C GLU A 13 4.25 14.34 6.53
N LYS A 14 4.36 14.78 5.29
CA LYS A 14 5.53 14.52 4.42
C LYS A 14 5.87 15.78 3.65
N ILE A 15 7.17 16.02 3.41
CA ILE A 15 7.63 17.21 2.67
C ILE A 15 7.05 17.32 1.25
N TRP A 16 6.63 16.19 0.68
CA TRP A 16 6.02 16.06 -0.64
C TRP A 16 4.49 15.91 -0.59
N GLY A 17 3.89 15.92 0.61
CA GLY A 17 2.46 15.72 0.82
C GLY A 17 1.62 16.89 0.32
N GLY A 18 0.31 16.66 0.24
CA GLY A 18 -0.68 17.60 -0.26
C GLY A 18 -2.02 17.52 0.47
N ILE A 19 -3.08 17.92 -0.23
CA ILE A 19 -4.44 18.00 0.32
C ILE A 19 -5.41 17.00 -0.34
N LYS A 20 -4.96 16.16 -1.28
CA LYS A 20 -5.86 15.26 -2.03
C LYS A 20 -6.46 14.17 -1.16
N LEU A 21 -5.82 13.78 -0.06
CA LEU A 21 -6.42 12.89 0.94
C LEU A 21 -7.70 13.51 1.54
N HIS A 22 -7.79 14.83 1.67
CA HIS A 22 -9.03 15.51 2.03
C HIS A 22 -9.99 15.60 0.85
N THR A 23 -9.55 16.12 -0.28
CA THR A 23 -10.46 16.42 -1.41
C THR A 23 -11.04 15.17 -2.06
N LEU A 24 -10.32 14.03 -2.03
CA LEU A 24 -10.78 12.77 -2.61
C LEU A 24 -11.48 11.86 -1.58
N PHE A 25 -11.01 11.83 -0.33
CA PHE A 25 -11.42 10.86 0.68
C PHE A 25 -12.02 11.49 1.94
N ASN A 26 -12.10 12.81 1.98
CA ASN A 26 -12.67 13.57 3.11
C ASN A 26 -11.99 13.34 4.47
N PHE A 27 -10.68 12.98 4.47
CA PHE A 27 -9.91 12.93 5.70
C PHE A 27 -9.75 14.33 6.30
N THR A 28 -9.77 14.43 7.63
CA THR A 28 -9.41 15.67 8.35
C THR A 28 -7.91 15.72 8.48
N LEU A 29 -7.25 16.54 7.65
CA LEU A 29 -5.80 16.59 7.59
C LEU A 29 -5.21 17.42 8.75
N PRO A 30 -4.06 17.03 9.31
CA PRO A 30 -3.31 17.84 10.28
C PRO A 30 -2.71 19.10 9.64
N SER A 31 -2.33 19.04 8.35
CA SER A 31 -1.80 20.17 7.58
C SER A 31 -1.99 19.96 6.07
N ASP A 32 -1.62 20.95 5.27
CA ASP A 32 -1.58 20.90 3.79
C ASP A 32 -0.38 20.10 3.23
N LYS A 33 0.48 19.57 4.08
CA LYS A 33 1.59 18.67 3.76
C LYS A 33 1.31 17.23 4.19
N THR A 34 0.05 16.79 4.20
CA THR A 34 -0.31 15.41 4.58
C THR A 34 -0.11 14.48 3.39
N GLY A 35 0.98 13.71 3.40
CA GLY A 35 1.35 12.85 2.29
C GLY A 35 0.79 11.43 2.39
N GLU A 36 0.56 10.89 3.59
CA GLU A 36 0.12 9.51 3.76
C GLU A 36 -1.04 9.39 4.75
N ALA A 37 -1.98 8.50 4.42
CA ALA A 37 -2.96 7.96 5.36
C ALA A 37 -2.69 6.46 5.50
N TRP A 38 -2.21 6.02 6.65
CA TRP A 38 -2.03 4.62 6.99
C TRP A 38 -3.37 4.07 7.44
N ILE A 39 -4.09 3.51 6.49
CA ILE A 39 -5.51 3.17 6.66
C ILE A 39 -5.72 1.82 7.34
N ILE A 40 -4.78 0.87 7.18
CA ILE A 40 -4.70 -0.39 7.92
C ILE A 40 -3.23 -0.59 8.30
N SER A 41 -2.89 -0.34 9.55
CA SER A 41 -1.51 -0.36 10.05
C SER A 41 -1.42 -0.87 11.47
N ALA A 42 -0.51 -1.80 11.71
CA ALA A 42 -0.05 -2.18 13.03
C ALA A 42 1.44 -1.81 13.25
N HIS A 43 2.00 -0.97 12.37
CA HIS A 43 3.39 -0.54 12.45
C HIS A 43 3.58 0.46 13.60
N PRO A 44 4.65 0.37 14.41
CA PRO A 44 4.88 1.23 15.57
C PRO A 44 4.95 2.73 15.23
N ASN A 45 5.35 3.10 14.01
CA ASN A 45 5.39 4.48 13.55
C ASN A 45 3.98 5.08 13.26
N GLY A 46 2.92 4.24 13.28
CA GLY A 46 1.57 4.72 13.03
C GLY A 46 0.53 3.60 13.11
N ILE A 47 0.02 3.32 14.31
CA ILE A 47 -0.93 2.23 14.57
C ILE A 47 -2.35 2.71 14.32
N SER A 48 -3.07 2.08 13.38
CA SER A 48 -4.50 2.31 13.17
C SER A 48 -5.29 1.81 14.39
N THR A 49 -6.27 2.61 14.83
CA THR A 49 -7.16 2.22 15.94
C THR A 49 -8.47 1.68 15.43
N ILE A 50 -9.07 0.76 16.19
CA ILE A 50 -10.36 0.19 15.85
C ILE A 50 -11.47 1.22 16.08
N LYS A 51 -12.27 1.48 15.04
CA LYS A 51 -13.45 2.34 15.08
C LYS A 51 -14.69 1.58 15.56
N SER A 52 -14.85 0.36 15.06
CA SER A 52 -15.92 -0.58 15.45
C SER A 52 -15.49 -2.02 15.14
N PRO A 53 -16.06 -3.05 15.77
CA PRO A 53 -17.20 -3.02 16.70
C PRO A 53 -16.84 -2.48 18.09
N ALA A 54 -17.85 -2.13 18.88
CA ALA A 54 -17.69 -1.44 20.16
C ALA A 54 -16.81 -2.20 21.18
N GLU A 55 -16.79 -3.53 21.14
CA GLU A 55 -15.96 -4.37 22.01
C GLU A 55 -14.44 -4.17 21.79
N PHE A 56 -14.03 -3.63 20.63
CA PHE A 56 -12.63 -3.38 20.30
C PHE A 56 -12.34 -1.89 20.07
N ALA A 57 -13.36 -1.02 20.15
CA ALA A 57 -13.20 0.39 19.83
C ALA A 57 -12.11 1.07 20.66
N GLY A 58 -11.20 1.75 19.97
CA GLY A 58 -10.04 2.43 20.56
C GLY A 58 -8.79 1.57 20.72
N LEU A 59 -8.89 0.26 20.55
CA LEU A 59 -7.74 -0.64 20.58
C LEU A 59 -6.84 -0.42 19.36
N GLY A 60 -5.54 -0.53 19.50
CA GLY A 60 -4.60 -0.56 18.37
C GLY A 60 -4.71 -1.87 17.59
N LEU A 61 -4.48 -1.83 16.27
CA LEU A 61 -4.52 -3.04 15.46
C LEU A 61 -3.42 -4.04 15.88
N ASP A 62 -2.26 -3.55 16.31
CA ASP A 62 -1.16 -4.38 16.82
C ASP A 62 -1.56 -5.14 18.09
N GLU A 63 -2.28 -4.51 19.01
CA GLU A 63 -2.78 -5.13 20.23
C GLU A 63 -3.90 -6.11 19.91
N LEU A 64 -4.84 -5.76 19.02
CA LEU A 64 -5.90 -6.66 18.56
C LEU A 64 -5.32 -7.93 17.93
N TYR A 65 -4.30 -7.78 17.08
CA TYR A 65 -3.62 -8.90 16.42
C TYR A 65 -3.01 -9.88 17.41
N LYS A 66 -2.33 -9.35 18.45
CA LYS A 66 -1.70 -10.16 19.50
C LYS A 66 -2.70 -10.85 20.44
N THR A 67 -3.78 -10.16 20.79
CA THR A 67 -4.71 -10.63 21.83
C THR A 67 -5.88 -11.45 21.28
N HIS A 68 -6.18 -11.35 19.97
CA HIS A 68 -7.29 -12.01 19.31
C HIS A 68 -6.86 -12.79 18.04
N PRO A 69 -5.89 -13.74 18.14
CA PRO A 69 -5.30 -14.40 16.97
C PRO A 69 -6.34 -15.16 16.10
N LYS A 70 -7.46 -15.58 16.67
CA LYS A 70 -8.54 -16.24 15.93
C LYS A 70 -9.17 -15.36 14.85
N LEU A 71 -9.13 -14.05 15.02
CA LEU A 71 -9.63 -13.11 14.01
C LEU A 71 -8.72 -13.08 12.76
N PHE A 72 -7.48 -13.54 12.90
CA PHE A 72 -6.41 -13.50 11.91
C PHE A 72 -5.88 -14.88 11.52
N ASN A 73 -6.77 -15.91 11.55
CA ASN A 73 -6.45 -17.30 11.19
C ASN A 73 -5.37 -17.95 12.08
N GLU A 74 -5.30 -17.53 13.36
CA GLU A 74 -4.28 -17.99 14.32
C GLU A 74 -2.84 -17.83 13.78
N GLN A 75 -2.61 -16.87 12.86
CA GLN A 75 -1.29 -16.61 12.30
C GLN A 75 -0.30 -16.27 13.42
N GLN A 76 0.87 -16.90 13.36
CA GLN A 76 1.89 -16.79 14.41
C GLN A 76 3.04 -15.85 14.01
N LEU A 77 2.82 -14.94 13.07
CA LEU A 77 3.83 -13.94 12.76
C LEU A 77 4.01 -13.00 13.97
N ALA A 78 5.23 -12.57 14.21
CA ALA A 78 5.57 -11.71 15.34
C ALA A 78 4.84 -10.36 15.31
N SER A 79 4.51 -9.87 14.11
CA SER A 79 3.74 -8.65 13.88
C SER A 79 2.70 -8.85 12.78
N PHE A 80 1.71 -7.96 12.73
CA PHE A 80 0.73 -7.91 11.64
C PHE A 80 1.47 -7.72 10.30
N PRO A 81 1.18 -8.55 9.27
CA PRO A 81 2.11 -8.70 8.14
C PRO A 81 2.06 -7.60 7.10
N LEU A 82 0.95 -6.86 6.99
CA LEU A 82 0.73 -5.90 5.92
C LEU A 82 0.50 -4.48 6.44
N LEU A 83 0.80 -3.51 5.62
CA LEU A 83 0.51 -2.10 5.82
C LEU A 83 -0.15 -1.56 4.55
N ILE A 84 -1.34 -0.97 4.71
CA ILE A 84 -2.10 -0.39 3.60
C ILE A 84 -2.15 1.11 3.77
N LYS A 85 -1.77 1.84 2.71
CA LYS A 85 -1.71 3.31 2.73
C LYS A 85 -2.43 3.91 1.54
N LEU A 86 -2.95 5.12 1.73
CA LEU A 86 -3.23 6.05 0.64
C LEU A 86 -2.14 7.12 0.66
N LEU A 87 -1.51 7.37 -0.48
CA LEU A 87 -0.46 8.37 -0.64
C LEU A 87 -0.95 9.48 -1.56
N ASP A 88 -0.72 10.74 -1.16
CA ASP A 88 -0.90 11.94 -1.99
C ASP A 88 0.47 12.55 -2.27
N ALA A 89 1.02 12.22 -3.43
CA ALA A 89 2.24 12.83 -3.95
C ALA A 89 1.90 14.17 -4.60
N SER A 90 1.92 15.26 -3.83
CA SER A 90 1.78 16.61 -4.37
C SER A 90 3.07 17.06 -5.08
N ASP A 91 4.21 16.55 -4.63
CA ASP A 91 5.54 16.70 -5.24
C ASP A 91 6.18 15.30 -5.38
N ASP A 92 7.29 15.20 -6.10
CA ASP A 92 8.00 13.94 -6.32
C ASP A 92 8.48 13.32 -5.00
N LEU A 93 8.25 12.04 -4.79
CA LEU A 93 8.91 11.29 -3.72
C LEU A 93 10.39 11.08 -4.05
N SER A 94 11.22 10.85 -3.02
CA SER A 94 12.61 10.46 -3.25
C SER A 94 12.71 9.20 -4.09
N ILE A 95 13.71 9.11 -4.97
CA ILE A 95 14.04 7.86 -5.64
C ILE A 95 14.68 6.94 -4.62
N GLN A 96 14.15 5.73 -4.50
CA GLN A 96 14.42 4.81 -3.39
C GLN A 96 14.33 3.35 -3.82
N VAL A 97 14.81 2.48 -2.93
CA VAL A 97 14.67 1.04 -3.01
C VAL A 97 14.41 0.47 -1.63
N HIS A 98 13.75 -0.67 -1.58
CA HIS A 98 13.49 -1.40 -0.34
C HIS A 98 14.24 -2.73 -0.31
N PRO A 99 14.76 -3.13 0.88
CA PRO A 99 15.42 -4.42 1.04
C PRO A 99 14.42 -5.59 1.04
N ASP A 100 14.91 -6.80 0.82
CA ASP A 100 14.18 -8.03 1.12
C ASP A 100 14.22 -8.36 2.64
N ASP A 101 13.53 -9.46 3.01
CA ASP A 101 13.45 -9.89 4.42
C ASP A 101 14.82 -10.23 5.01
N GLU A 102 15.72 -10.85 4.23
CA GLU A 102 17.03 -11.27 4.73
C GLU A 102 17.89 -10.07 5.12
N TYR A 103 18.02 -9.11 4.20
CA TYR A 103 18.79 -7.90 4.43
C TYR A 103 18.16 -7.02 5.52
N ALA A 104 16.84 -6.83 5.49
CA ALA A 104 16.14 -5.97 6.44
C ALA A 104 16.20 -6.50 7.87
N LEU A 105 16.03 -7.80 8.07
CA LEU A 105 16.13 -8.43 9.41
C LEU A 105 17.52 -8.30 10.00
N GLU A 106 18.57 -8.42 9.17
CA GLU A 106 19.96 -8.30 9.62
C GLU A 106 20.34 -6.86 9.97
N HIS A 107 19.92 -5.88 9.15
CA HIS A 107 20.42 -4.50 9.24
C HIS A 107 19.48 -3.54 9.96
N GLU A 108 18.16 -3.77 9.88
CA GLU A 108 17.14 -2.85 10.42
C GLU A 108 16.30 -3.49 11.53
N GLY A 109 16.30 -4.82 11.64
CA GLY A 109 15.45 -5.54 12.59
C GLY A 109 13.96 -5.53 12.22
N GLU A 110 13.63 -5.24 10.96
CA GLU A 110 12.29 -5.25 10.37
C GLU A 110 12.20 -6.29 9.26
N TYR A 111 10.98 -6.53 8.78
CA TYR A 111 10.77 -7.28 7.53
C TYR A 111 11.22 -6.45 6.33
N GLY A 112 11.46 -7.12 5.22
CA GLY A 112 11.63 -6.50 3.92
C GLY A 112 10.36 -5.75 3.48
N LYS A 113 10.43 -5.03 2.37
CA LYS A 113 9.31 -4.24 1.89
C LYS A 113 9.02 -4.52 0.42
N ASN A 114 8.27 -5.61 0.19
CA ASN A 114 7.60 -5.82 -1.08
C ASN A 114 6.30 -5.05 -1.07
N GLU A 115 5.98 -4.37 -2.17
CA GLU A 115 4.81 -3.52 -2.28
C GLU A 115 4.17 -3.59 -3.65
N CYS A 116 2.96 -3.09 -3.77
CA CYS A 116 2.31 -2.83 -5.04
C CYS A 116 1.45 -1.57 -4.95
N TRP A 117 1.21 -0.95 -6.10
CA TRP A 117 0.49 0.31 -6.22
C TRP A 117 -0.70 0.19 -7.15
N TYR A 118 -1.84 0.65 -6.69
CA TYR A 118 -2.98 0.97 -7.55
C TYR A 118 -3.08 2.49 -7.68
N VAL A 119 -2.99 3.00 -8.91
CA VAL A 119 -3.09 4.44 -9.18
C VAL A 119 -4.56 4.87 -9.09
N VAL A 120 -4.89 5.59 -8.01
CA VAL A 120 -6.26 6.10 -7.79
C VAL A 120 -6.52 7.32 -8.67
N GLN A 121 -5.54 8.23 -8.74
CA GLN A 121 -5.56 9.43 -9.57
C GLN A 121 -4.17 9.77 -10.05
N ALA A 122 -4.07 10.29 -11.28
CA ALA A 122 -2.86 10.89 -11.82
C ALA A 122 -3.22 12.14 -12.63
N GLU A 123 -2.45 13.20 -12.46
CA GLU A 123 -2.56 14.40 -13.27
C GLU A 123 -2.02 14.15 -14.68
N PRO A 124 -2.48 14.91 -15.71
CA PRO A 124 -1.96 14.75 -17.06
C PRO A 124 -0.44 14.91 -17.12
N GLY A 125 0.25 13.92 -17.67
CA GLY A 125 1.71 13.91 -17.79
C GLY A 125 2.46 13.41 -16.56
N ALA A 126 1.77 12.99 -15.50
CA ALA A 126 2.38 12.40 -14.32
C ALA A 126 3.15 11.11 -14.66
N LYS A 127 4.25 10.90 -13.96
CA LYS A 127 5.16 9.77 -14.18
C LYS A 127 5.60 9.18 -12.84
N ILE A 128 6.02 7.94 -12.87
CA ILE A 128 6.77 7.29 -11.79
C ILE A 128 8.18 6.99 -12.29
N VAL A 129 9.13 6.87 -11.36
CA VAL A 129 10.37 6.14 -11.63
C VAL A 129 10.10 4.66 -11.35
N TYR A 130 10.44 3.78 -12.30
CA TYR A 130 10.22 2.35 -12.16
C TYR A 130 11.35 1.57 -12.85
N GLY A 131 12.35 1.22 -12.05
CA GLY A 131 13.56 0.55 -12.50
C GLY A 131 14.70 1.47 -12.94
N HIS A 132 15.72 0.82 -13.50
CA HIS A 132 16.96 1.48 -13.93
C HIS A 132 17.54 0.81 -15.19
N THR A 133 18.48 1.48 -15.83
CA THR A 133 19.08 1.07 -17.11
C THR A 133 20.36 0.25 -16.98
N ALA A 134 20.97 0.21 -15.78
CA ALA A 134 22.25 -0.48 -15.57
C ALA A 134 22.11 -2.00 -15.71
N MET A 135 23.07 -2.61 -16.38
CA MET A 135 23.12 -4.05 -16.67
C MET A 135 24.04 -4.83 -15.74
N THR A 136 24.95 -4.12 -15.03
CA THR A 136 25.86 -4.72 -14.05
C THR A 136 25.92 -3.89 -12.77
N PRO A 137 26.29 -4.47 -11.62
CA PRO A 137 26.51 -3.74 -10.37
C PRO A 137 27.55 -2.62 -10.50
N GLU A 138 28.60 -2.84 -11.27
CA GLU A 138 29.65 -1.85 -11.50
C GLU A 138 29.11 -0.63 -12.27
N GLU A 139 28.33 -0.84 -13.34
CA GLU A 139 27.67 0.21 -14.10
C GLU A 139 26.68 1.00 -13.22
N PHE A 140 25.91 0.28 -12.39
CA PHE A 140 24.96 0.91 -11.46
C PHE A 140 25.70 1.81 -10.46
N ALA A 141 26.77 1.30 -9.86
CA ALA A 141 27.58 2.05 -8.90
C ALA A 141 28.24 3.27 -9.55
N GLU A 142 28.82 3.12 -10.75
CA GLU A 142 29.45 4.21 -11.49
C GLU A 142 28.45 5.34 -11.82
N LYS A 143 27.24 5.00 -12.27
CA LYS A 143 26.20 5.99 -12.56
C LYS A 143 25.75 6.74 -11.31
N ILE A 144 25.63 6.06 -10.16
CA ILE A 144 25.33 6.71 -8.87
C ILE A 144 26.46 7.65 -8.46
N ASP A 145 27.71 7.17 -8.49
CA ASP A 145 28.87 7.94 -8.04
C ASP A 145 29.13 9.18 -8.89
N ASN A 146 28.70 9.14 -10.17
CA ASN A 146 28.74 10.26 -11.10
C ASN A 146 27.45 11.11 -11.13
N GLU A 147 26.46 10.81 -10.28
CA GLU A 147 25.14 11.48 -10.24
C GLU A 147 24.44 11.50 -11.62
N ALA A 148 24.62 10.45 -12.42
CA ALA A 148 24.07 10.35 -13.78
C ALA A 148 22.59 9.92 -13.75
N TRP A 149 21.78 10.63 -12.99
CA TRP A 149 20.39 10.26 -12.67
C TRP A 149 19.50 10.10 -13.90
N SER A 150 19.60 11.03 -14.87
CA SER A 150 18.82 10.97 -16.12
C SER A 150 19.14 9.75 -16.99
N ASP A 151 20.35 9.21 -16.87
CA ASP A 151 20.81 8.06 -17.65
C ASP A 151 20.60 6.74 -16.88
N LEU A 152 20.35 6.84 -15.56
CA LEU A 152 20.19 5.70 -14.70
C LEU A 152 18.72 5.30 -14.54
N PHE A 153 17.83 6.25 -14.23
CA PHE A 153 16.46 5.93 -13.84
C PHE A 153 15.50 5.86 -15.03
N THR A 154 14.56 4.90 -14.95
CA THR A 154 13.53 4.73 -15.98
C THR A 154 12.24 5.39 -15.54
N GLU A 155 11.79 6.40 -16.29
CA GLU A 155 10.50 7.05 -16.08
C GLU A 155 9.39 6.34 -16.86
N VAL A 156 8.25 6.13 -16.22
CA VAL A 156 7.05 5.52 -16.82
C VAL A 156 5.86 6.44 -16.64
N PRO A 157 5.17 6.86 -17.71
CA PRO A 157 3.94 7.64 -17.61
C PRO A 157 2.83 6.80 -17.00
N VAL A 158 1.98 7.41 -16.17
CA VAL A 158 0.91 6.73 -15.46
C VAL A 158 -0.43 7.44 -15.58
N LYS A 159 -1.51 6.68 -15.40
CA LYS A 159 -2.90 7.16 -15.35
C LYS A 159 -3.68 6.42 -14.27
N ALA A 160 -4.80 6.99 -13.86
CA ALA A 160 -5.74 6.31 -12.96
C ALA A 160 -6.12 4.92 -13.49
N GLY A 161 -6.13 3.94 -12.60
CA GLY A 161 -6.41 2.54 -12.89
C GLY A 161 -5.19 1.68 -13.20
N ASP A 162 -4.01 2.26 -13.42
CA ASP A 162 -2.77 1.50 -13.59
C ASP A 162 -2.39 0.77 -12.29
N PHE A 163 -1.73 -0.36 -12.45
CA PHE A 163 -1.23 -1.18 -11.34
C PHE A 163 0.25 -1.54 -11.56
N PHE A 164 1.03 -1.45 -10.49
CA PHE A 164 2.46 -1.77 -10.48
C PHE A 164 2.77 -2.71 -9.32
N ASP A 165 3.41 -3.84 -9.61
CA ASP A 165 4.03 -4.72 -8.61
C ASP A 165 5.47 -4.25 -8.40
N VAL A 166 5.84 -3.89 -7.18
CA VAL A 166 7.15 -3.30 -6.82
C VAL A 166 7.85 -4.20 -5.82
N PRO A 167 8.47 -5.31 -6.28
CA PRO A 167 9.24 -6.18 -5.41
C PRO A 167 10.40 -5.43 -4.76
N SER A 168 10.83 -5.93 -3.59
CA SER A 168 12.09 -5.50 -2.97
C SER A 168 13.24 -5.56 -3.99
N GLY A 169 14.19 -4.63 -3.89
CA GLY A 169 15.28 -4.46 -4.86
C GLY A 169 14.92 -3.63 -6.10
N THR A 170 13.66 -3.23 -6.28
CA THR A 170 13.25 -2.35 -7.40
C THR A 170 13.51 -0.90 -7.06
N ILE A 171 14.29 -0.19 -7.90
CA ILE A 171 14.39 1.28 -7.84
C ILE A 171 13.07 1.88 -8.28
N HIS A 172 12.51 2.78 -7.47
CA HIS A 172 11.22 3.40 -7.75
C HIS A 172 11.05 4.78 -7.10
N ALA A 173 10.11 5.56 -7.63
CA ALA A 173 9.57 6.77 -7.00
C ALA A 173 8.20 7.10 -7.57
N ILE A 174 7.33 7.67 -6.75
CA ILE A 174 6.05 8.22 -7.18
C ILE A 174 6.29 9.69 -7.52
N GLY A 175 5.93 10.11 -8.73
CA GLY A 175 6.03 11.50 -9.15
C GLY A 175 4.88 12.36 -8.64
N GLY A 176 5.09 13.67 -8.68
CA GLY A 176 4.07 14.65 -8.27
C GLY A 176 2.78 14.55 -9.09
N GLY A 177 1.66 14.87 -8.46
CA GLY A 177 0.34 14.81 -9.07
C GLY A 177 -0.36 13.45 -9.00
N ILE A 178 0.22 12.47 -8.32
CA ILE A 178 -0.29 11.09 -8.25
C ILE A 178 -0.88 10.81 -6.87
N VAL A 179 -2.00 10.09 -6.85
CA VAL A 179 -2.56 9.48 -5.63
C VAL A 179 -2.63 7.97 -5.85
N ILE A 180 -2.05 7.20 -4.93
CA ILE A 180 -2.06 5.74 -5.00
C ILE A 180 -2.67 5.12 -3.74
N LEU A 181 -3.18 3.89 -3.89
CA LEU A 181 -3.31 2.95 -2.78
C LEU A 181 -2.15 1.98 -2.85
N GLU A 182 -1.37 1.93 -1.78
CA GLU A 182 -0.23 1.03 -1.61
C GLU A 182 -0.59 -0.13 -0.68
N THR A 183 -0.32 -1.34 -1.13
CA THR A 183 -0.32 -2.54 -0.29
C THR A 183 1.11 -3.04 -0.17
N GLN A 184 1.62 -3.16 1.05
CA GLN A 184 3.01 -3.52 1.32
C GLN A 184 3.15 -4.45 2.54
N GLN A 185 4.32 -5.11 2.67
CA GLN A 185 4.72 -5.72 3.93
C GLN A 185 4.79 -4.65 5.03
N ASN A 186 4.62 -5.05 6.27
CA ASN A 186 4.59 -4.14 7.42
C ASN A 186 6.00 -3.67 7.80
N SER A 187 6.56 -2.79 6.99
CA SER A 187 7.88 -2.16 7.14
C SER A 187 7.82 -0.69 6.73
N ASP A 188 8.65 0.14 7.35
CA ASP A 188 8.84 1.56 6.99
C ASP A 188 10.27 1.86 6.49
N THR A 189 11.07 0.80 6.31
CA THR A 189 12.47 0.89 5.85
C THR A 189 12.53 1.41 4.41
N THR A 190 13.33 2.47 4.21
CA THR A 190 13.49 3.12 2.90
C THR A 190 14.94 3.52 2.69
N TYR A 191 15.57 3.01 1.62
CA TYR A 191 16.90 3.44 1.20
C TYR A 191 16.81 4.45 0.05
N ARG A 192 17.05 5.73 0.38
CA ARG A 192 17.02 6.84 -0.59
C ARG A 192 18.33 6.91 -1.35
N VAL A 193 18.25 6.95 -2.67
CA VAL A 193 19.41 7.17 -3.53
C VAL A 193 19.48 8.61 -4.03
N TYR A 194 18.32 9.25 -4.26
CA TYR A 194 18.25 10.64 -4.71
C TYR A 194 17.00 11.33 -4.18
N ASP A 195 17.15 12.55 -3.69
CA ASP A 195 16.05 13.33 -3.10
C ASP A 195 15.98 14.77 -3.66
N TYR A 196 16.40 14.96 -4.91
CA TYR A 196 16.33 16.24 -5.64
C TYR A 196 17.03 17.39 -4.91
N ASN A 197 17.99 17.10 -4.04
CA ASN A 197 18.69 18.06 -3.17
C ASN A 197 17.74 18.90 -2.29
N ARG A 198 16.55 18.35 -1.97
CA ARG A 198 15.57 19.02 -1.12
C ARG A 198 16.01 19.06 0.33
N THR A 199 15.54 20.10 1.02
CA THR A 199 15.74 20.27 2.46
C THR A 199 14.38 20.35 3.16
N ASP A 200 14.38 20.03 4.44
CA ASP A 200 13.26 20.32 5.33
C ASP A 200 13.14 21.84 5.59
N ASP A 201 12.11 22.26 6.35
CA ASP A 201 11.87 23.67 6.70
C ASP A 201 13.00 24.28 7.56
N ALA A 202 13.89 23.44 8.13
CA ALA A 202 15.08 23.86 8.87
C ALA A 202 16.36 23.94 8.00
N GLY A 203 16.25 23.61 6.70
CA GLY A 203 17.35 23.60 5.74
C GLY A 203 18.20 22.35 5.73
N ASN A 204 17.79 21.26 6.39
CA ASN A 204 18.53 20.00 6.44
C ASN A 204 18.08 19.06 5.31
N PRO A 205 19.01 18.48 4.53
CA PRO A 205 18.69 17.43 3.58
C PRO A 205 18.31 16.12 4.31
N ARG A 206 17.42 15.32 3.72
CA ARG A 206 17.17 13.98 4.21
C ARG A 206 18.40 13.08 3.94
N PRO A 207 18.73 12.14 4.82
CA PRO A 207 19.84 11.22 4.62
C PRO A 207 19.66 10.39 3.35
N LEU A 208 20.73 10.21 2.58
CA LEU A 208 20.82 9.24 1.49
C LEU A 208 21.48 7.96 1.99
N HIS A 209 21.09 6.83 1.40
CA HIS A 209 21.51 5.48 1.79
C HIS A 209 22.20 4.81 0.59
N ILE A 210 23.27 5.45 0.09
CA ILE A 210 23.92 5.06 -1.18
C ILE A 210 24.46 3.63 -1.12
N GLN A 211 25.11 3.24 -0.03
CA GLN A 211 25.68 1.90 0.07
C GLN A 211 24.59 0.85 0.15
N GLN A 212 23.60 1.03 1.02
CA GLN A 212 22.44 0.12 1.13
C GLN A 212 21.70 0.01 -0.20
N THR A 213 21.53 1.13 -0.93
CA THR A 213 20.94 1.12 -2.27
C THR A 213 21.74 0.21 -3.23
N LYS A 214 23.08 0.32 -3.23
CA LYS A 214 23.94 -0.53 -4.06
C LYS A 214 23.85 -2.01 -3.66
N ASP A 215 23.70 -2.28 -2.37
CA ASP A 215 23.68 -3.63 -1.82
C ASP A 215 22.38 -4.38 -2.16
N VAL A 216 21.22 -3.68 -2.14
CA VAL A 216 19.90 -4.33 -2.25
C VAL A 216 19.25 -4.22 -3.63
N THR A 217 19.77 -3.37 -4.53
CA THR A 217 19.14 -3.19 -5.85
C THR A 217 19.30 -4.43 -6.72
N THR A 218 18.20 -4.88 -7.31
CA THR A 218 18.19 -5.97 -8.29
C THR A 218 18.74 -5.49 -9.64
N ILE A 219 19.85 -6.07 -10.08
CA ILE A 219 20.55 -5.71 -11.32
C ILE A 219 20.77 -6.94 -12.19
N PRO A 220 20.40 -6.92 -13.48
CA PRO A 220 19.64 -5.86 -14.15
C PRO A 220 18.21 -5.77 -13.66
N HIS A 221 17.57 -4.59 -13.81
CA HIS A 221 16.16 -4.44 -13.52
C HIS A 221 15.30 -5.32 -14.45
N SER A 222 14.29 -5.94 -13.89
CA SER A 222 13.28 -6.68 -14.66
C SER A 222 11.87 -6.28 -14.21
N VAL A 223 11.01 -5.95 -15.17
CA VAL A 223 9.61 -5.64 -14.88
C VAL A 223 8.89 -6.94 -14.51
N PRO A 224 8.25 -7.05 -13.32
CA PRO A 224 7.47 -8.22 -12.97
C PRO A 224 6.34 -8.48 -13.95
N THR A 225 6.15 -9.75 -14.29
CA THR A 225 5.01 -10.16 -15.12
C THR A 225 3.79 -10.34 -14.23
N THR A 226 2.84 -9.42 -14.31
CA THR A 226 1.55 -9.55 -13.64
C THR A 226 0.55 -10.22 -14.57
N ASN A 227 0.16 -11.45 -14.27
CA ASN A 227 -0.92 -12.15 -15.00
C ASN A 227 -2.25 -11.77 -14.36
N GLN A 228 -2.80 -10.62 -14.73
CA GLN A 228 -4.10 -10.18 -14.22
C GLN A 228 -5.20 -11.15 -14.67
N GLN A 229 -5.99 -11.62 -13.71
CA GLN A 229 -7.16 -12.47 -13.97
C GLN A 229 -8.42 -11.66 -13.71
N VAL A 230 -9.33 -11.68 -14.67
CA VAL A 230 -10.60 -10.95 -14.59
C VAL A 230 -11.77 -11.93 -14.58
N VAL A 231 -12.61 -11.84 -13.55
CA VAL A 231 -13.87 -12.58 -13.44
C VAL A 231 -15.00 -11.57 -13.44
N THR A 232 -15.92 -11.69 -14.41
CA THR A 232 -17.06 -10.78 -14.57
C THR A 232 -18.36 -11.52 -14.33
N THR A 233 -19.26 -10.88 -13.60
CA THR A 233 -20.66 -11.28 -13.37
C THR A 233 -21.60 -10.16 -13.85
N ASP A 234 -22.91 -10.37 -13.78
CA ASP A 234 -23.90 -9.33 -14.14
C ASP A 234 -23.85 -8.09 -13.23
N THR A 235 -23.32 -8.23 -12.01
CA THR A 235 -23.33 -7.18 -10.99
C THR A 235 -21.94 -6.75 -10.53
N GLY A 236 -20.88 -7.25 -11.15
CA GLY A 236 -19.54 -6.80 -10.81
C GLY A 236 -18.42 -7.55 -11.51
N THR A 237 -17.21 -6.99 -11.32
CA THR A 237 -15.97 -7.55 -11.84
C THR A 237 -14.96 -7.66 -10.70
N ARG A 238 -14.30 -8.81 -10.59
CA ARG A 238 -13.11 -9.00 -9.76
C ARG A 238 -11.89 -9.12 -10.66
N THR A 239 -10.91 -8.25 -10.44
CA THR A 239 -9.59 -8.32 -11.07
C THR A 239 -8.57 -8.73 -10.03
N THR A 240 -7.88 -9.86 -10.22
CA THR A 240 -6.69 -10.21 -9.46
C THR A 240 -5.52 -9.47 -10.07
N PHE A 241 -4.90 -8.55 -9.33
CA PHE A 241 -3.76 -7.77 -9.80
C PHE A 241 -2.44 -8.49 -9.59
N VAL A 242 -2.24 -9.04 -8.40
CA VAL A 242 -1.03 -9.77 -8.03
C VAL A 242 -1.36 -10.86 -7.04
N GLU A 243 -0.64 -11.97 -7.14
CA GLU A 243 -0.60 -13.05 -6.18
C GLU A 243 0.86 -13.50 -6.08
N ASN A 244 1.48 -13.25 -4.93
CA ASN A 244 2.86 -13.60 -4.64
C ASN A 244 3.00 -14.24 -3.25
N LYS A 245 4.20 -14.52 -2.80
CA LYS A 245 4.42 -15.17 -1.49
C LYS A 245 4.05 -14.31 -0.28
N PHE A 246 3.87 -12.99 -0.46
CA PHE A 246 3.61 -12.05 0.63
C PHE A 246 2.13 -11.69 0.74
N PHE A 247 1.50 -11.44 -0.42
CA PHE A 247 0.11 -10.99 -0.47
C PHE A 247 -0.57 -11.33 -1.80
N THR A 248 -1.88 -11.33 -1.76
CA THR A 248 -2.74 -11.28 -2.94
C THR A 248 -3.58 -10.00 -2.90
N VAL A 249 -3.71 -9.32 -4.04
CA VAL A 249 -4.50 -8.08 -4.16
C VAL A 249 -5.51 -8.19 -5.28
N TRP A 250 -6.76 -7.87 -4.95
CA TRP A 250 -7.88 -7.83 -5.87
C TRP A 250 -8.50 -6.45 -5.92
N LYS A 251 -8.99 -6.07 -7.10
CA LYS A 251 -9.94 -4.98 -7.27
C LYS A 251 -11.32 -5.53 -7.54
N TYR A 252 -12.32 -4.98 -6.90
CA TYR A 252 -13.72 -5.23 -7.16
C TYR A 252 -14.40 -3.95 -7.65
N ASP A 253 -15.07 -4.05 -8.81
CA ASP A 253 -15.98 -3.06 -9.32
C ASP A 253 -17.40 -3.64 -9.23
N ILE A 254 -18.22 -3.14 -8.30
CA ILE A 254 -19.52 -3.70 -7.97
C ILE A 254 -20.62 -2.70 -8.31
N ASN A 255 -21.69 -3.18 -8.95
CA ASN A 255 -22.86 -2.40 -9.25
C ASN A 255 -24.13 -3.28 -9.14
N GLY A 256 -24.67 -3.39 -7.94
CA GLY A 256 -25.83 -4.20 -7.61
C GLY A 256 -25.61 -5.15 -6.45
N ASP A 257 -26.26 -6.30 -6.48
CA ASP A 257 -26.14 -7.35 -5.46
C ASP A 257 -25.06 -8.35 -5.88
N TYR A 258 -23.93 -8.28 -5.22
CA TYR A 258 -22.72 -9.03 -5.56
C TYR A 258 -22.30 -9.95 -4.41
N SER A 259 -21.87 -11.16 -4.75
CA SER A 259 -21.34 -12.12 -3.78
C SER A 259 -20.16 -12.87 -4.38
N ASP A 260 -19.06 -12.95 -3.61
CA ASP A 260 -17.87 -13.73 -3.97
C ASP A 260 -17.38 -14.53 -2.77
N ALA A 261 -16.89 -15.74 -3.01
CA ALA A 261 -16.33 -16.58 -1.97
C ALA A 261 -14.97 -16.04 -1.51
N LEU A 262 -14.77 -15.97 -0.20
CA LEU A 262 -13.50 -15.61 0.41
C LEU A 262 -12.73 -16.86 0.86
N SER A 263 -11.40 -16.74 0.93
CA SER A 263 -10.55 -17.75 1.56
C SER A 263 -10.81 -17.80 3.09
N SER A 264 -10.29 -18.81 3.76
CA SER A 264 -10.49 -18.99 5.22
C SER A 264 -9.74 -17.97 6.08
N THR A 265 -8.77 -17.24 5.52
CA THR A 265 -8.02 -16.20 6.23
C THR A 265 -8.80 -14.88 6.31
N TYR A 266 -8.22 -13.88 6.94
CA TYR A 266 -8.80 -12.53 7.00
C TYR A 266 -8.48 -11.71 5.73
N HIS A 267 -9.33 -10.75 5.45
CA HIS A 267 -9.18 -9.87 4.28
C HIS A 267 -9.20 -8.40 4.71
N LEU A 268 -8.31 -7.62 4.12
CA LEU A 268 -8.18 -6.19 4.31
C LEU A 268 -8.92 -5.48 3.19
N VAL A 269 -9.90 -4.67 3.51
CA VAL A 269 -10.78 -4.04 2.52
C VAL A 269 -10.68 -2.52 2.61
N THR A 270 -10.50 -1.87 1.46
CA THR A 270 -10.54 -0.41 1.32
C THR A 270 -11.57 -0.02 0.28
N VAL A 271 -12.51 0.85 0.63
CA VAL A 271 -13.50 1.41 -0.30
C VAL A 271 -12.89 2.62 -1.01
N LEU A 272 -12.54 2.45 -2.28
CA LEU A 272 -11.93 3.52 -3.10
C LEU A 272 -12.95 4.52 -3.60
N ASP A 273 -14.15 4.05 -3.95
CA ASP A 273 -15.22 4.92 -4.45
C ASP A 273 -16.60 4.31 -4.21
N GLY A 274 -17.62 5.19 -4.20
CA GLY A 274 -19.01 4.80 -4.08
C GLY A 274 -19.48 4.49 -2.66
N LYS A 275 -20.63 3.81 -2.56
CA LYS A 275 -21.25 3.39 -1.31
C LYS A 275 -22.11 2.15 -1.49
N GLY A 276 -22.31 1.42 -0.41
CA GLY A 276 -23.14 0.21 -0.43
C GLY A 276 -23.42 -0.33 0.97
N THR A 277 -23.91 -1.54 1.02
CA THR A 277 -24.19 -2.29 2.23
C THR A 277 -23.42 -3.61 2.17
N LEU A 278 -22.49 -3.80 3.09
CA LEU A 278 -21.81 -5.07 3.35
C LEU A 278 -22.69 -5.94 4.23
N THR A 279 -22.86 -7.22 3.90
CA THR A 279 -23.56 -8.19 4.74
C THR A 279 -22.58 -9.23 5.27
N VAL A 280 -22.50 -9.39 6.59
CA VAL A 280 -21.71 -10.43 7.28
C VAL A 280 -22.59 -11.13 8.28
N ASP A 281 -22.66 -12.46 8.23
CA ASP A 281 -23.53 -13.28 9.10
C ASP A 281 -24.98 -12.77 9.18
N GLY A 282 -25.54 -12.30 8.06
CA GLY A 282 -26.90 -11.74 7.97
C GLY A 282 -27.06 -10.33 8.55
N THR A 283 -26.02 -9.74 9.12
CA THR A 283 -26.03 -8.37 9.64
C THR A 283 -25.51 -7.41 8.56
N GLN A 284 -26.20 -6.28 8.39
CA GLN A 284 -25.90 -5.27 7.40
C GLN A 284 -25.07 -4.13 8.00
N TYR A 285 -24.03 -3.73 7.28
CA TYR A 285 -23.11 -2.64 7.62
C TYR A 285 -23.03 -1.67 6.45
N PRO A 286 -23.38 -0.38 6.63
CA PRO A 286 -23.16 0.61 5.59
C PRO A 286 -21.67 0.81 5.35
N ILE A 287 -21.26 0.86 4.09
CA ILE A 287 -19.91 1.15 3.66
C ILE A 287 -19.92 2.29 2.63
N GLN A 288 -18.87 3.11 2.67
CA GLN A 288 -18.72 4.23 1.77
C GLN A 288 -17.25 4.52 1.48
N LYS A 289 -17.00 5.33 0.49
CA LYS A 289 -15.65 5.81 0.13
C LYS A 289 -14.85 6.25 1.37
N ALA A 290 -13.59 5.87 1.43
CA ALA A 290 -12.63 6.03 2.52
C ALA A 290 -12.81 5.08 3.72
N ASP A 291 -13.85 4.26 3.78
CA ASP A 291 -13.91 3.22 4.80
C ASP A 291 -12.83 2.16 4.54
N SER A 292 -12.13 1.79 5.62
CA SER A 292 -11.19 0.67 5.64
C SER A 292 -11.56 -0.28 6.78
N PHE A 293 -11.60 -1.57 6.48
CA PHE A 293 -12.00 -2.56 7.46
C PHE A 293 -11.36 -3.92 7.19
N ILE A 294 -11.34 -4.76 8.22
CA ILE A 294 -10.91 -6.14 8.15
C ILE A 294 -12.15 -7.04 8.21
N LEU A 295 -12.25 -7.96 7.26
CA LEU A 295 -13.13 -9.12 7.36
C LEU A 295 -12.35 -10.21 8.09
N PRO A 296 -12.73 -10.58 9.31
CA PRO A 296 -12.00 -11.58 10.08
C PRO A 296 -11.99 -12.95 9.42
N SER A 297 -11.01 -13.74 9.80
CA SER A 297 -10.90 -15.15 9.43
C SER A 297 -12.22 -15.89 9.65
N GLY A 298 -12.56 -16.77 8.71
CA GLY A 298 -13.81 -17.50 8.73
C GLY A 298 -15.01 -16.73 8.18
N THR A 299 -14.85 -15.50 7.67
CA THR A 299 -15.89 -14.82 6.88
C THR A 299 -16.01 -15.53 5.53
N PRO A 300 -17.13 -16.17 5.20
CA PRO A 300 -17.19 -17.09 4.06
C PRO A 300 -17.33 -16.37 2.71
N THR A 301 -17.90 -15.17 2.74
CA THR A 301 -18.24 -14.43 1.50
C THR A 301 -18.06 -12.92 1.68
N LEU A 302 -17.64 -12.26 0.60
CA LEU A 302 -17.82 -10.83 0.42
C LEU A 302 -19.19 -10.62 -0.22
N GLN A 303 -20.16 -10.15 0.56
CA GLN A 303 -21.51 -9.87 0.07
C GLN A 303 -21.81 -8.38 0.18
N ILE A 304 -22.02 -7.73 -0.95
CA ILE A 304 -22.23 -6.28 -1.03
C ILE A 304 -23.40 -5.97 -1.96
N ASN A 305 -24.26 -5.06 -1.52
CA ASN A 305 -25.29 -4.45 -2.35
C ASN A 305 -25.01 -2.95 -2.47
N GLY A 306 -24.83 -2.44 -3.71
CA GLY A 306 -24.55 -1.04 -3.95
C GLY A 306 -23.73 -0.79 -5.20
N SER A 307 -23.18 0.43 -5.31
CA SER A 307 -22.23 0.80 -6.35
C SER A 307 -20.94 1.23 -5.69
N VAL A 308 -19.91 0.36 -5.71
CA VAL A 308 -18.65 0.57 -5.00
C VAL A 308 -17.45 0.01 -5.77
N GLN A 309 -16.31 0.65 -5.59
CA GLN A 309 -14.99 0.12 -5.96
C GLN A 309 -14.19 -0.21 -4.72
N LEU A 310 -13.65 -1.40 -4.65
CA LEU A 310 -12.85 -1.88 -3.52
C LEU A 310 -11.47 -2.34 -3.98
N ILE A 311 -10.48 -2.12 -3.13
CA ILE A 311 -9.27 -2.95 -3.12
C ILE A 311 -9.35 -3.88 -1.92
N VAL A 312 -9.15 -5.16 -2.17
CA VAL A 312 -9.10 -6.20 -1.14
C VAL A 312 -7.72 -6.83 -1.18
N SER A 313 -7.11 -6.95 -0.01
CA SER A 313 -5.80 -7.59 0.14
C SER A 313 -5.86 -8.71 1.17
N GLN A 314 -5.02 -9.71 0.97
CA GLN A 314 -4.85 -10.85 1.87
C GLN A 314 -3.35 -11.08 2.07
N SER A 315 -2.92 -11.38 3.30
CA SER A 315 -1.58 -11.91 3.53
C SER A 315 -1.51 -13.38 3.11
N ASN A 316 -0.41 -13.76 2.48
CA ASN A 316 -0.09 -15.15 2.10
C ASN A 316 1.00 -15.75 3.02
N GLN A 317 1.37 -15.04 4.09
CA GLN A 317 2.34 -15.46 5.10
C GLN A 317 1.67 -15.98 6.35
#